data_8479df414c8255599c9a021e4e530264
#
_entry.id   8479df414c8255599c9a021e4e530264
#
_cell.length_a   1.000
_cell.length_b   1.000
_cell.length_c   1.000
_cell.angle_alpha   90.00
_cell.angle_beta   90.00
_cell.angle_gamma   90.00
#
_symmetry.space_group_name_H-M   'P 1'
#
loop_
_entity.id
_entity.type
_entity.pdbx_description
1 polymer ?
#
loop_
_entity_poly.entity_id
_entity_poly.type
_entity_poly.pdbx_seq_one_letter_code
_entity_poly.pdbx_strand_id
1 'polypeptide(L)'
;MEIRDSVEPASCKNMEDIRTEIDYLDHKIISLLGKRFQYVQAASKFKTSETSVRAPERFQAMLQQRRVWAEKEGLNPDAIEKLYSDLVNHFIAEEMKKWRQENETS
;
A
#
# COMPACT_ATOMS: atom_id res chain seq x y z
N MET A 1 -7.16 11.93 7.40
CA MET A 1 -6.76 10.91 8.40
C MET A 1 -5.75 11.51 9.34
N GLU A 2 -6.02 11.42 10.64
CA GLU A 2 -5.09 11.90 11.63
C GLU A 2 -4.10 10.80 12.01
N ILE A 3 -2.81 11.13 11.91
CA ILE A 3 -1.77 10.30 12.51
C ILE A 3 -1.47 10.95 13.85
N ARG A 4 -1.70 10.19 14.91
CA ARG A 4 -1.58 10.72 16.25
C ARG A 4 -0.26 10.28 16.87
N ASP A 5 0.61 11.23 17.15
CA ASP A 5 1.86 10.99 17.88
C ASP A 5 1.62 11.20 19.38
N SER A 6 2.03 10.24 20.20
CA SER A 6 2.02 10.43 21.65
C SER A 6 3.21 11.32 22.07
N VAL A 7 4.35 11.15 21.39
CA VAL A 7 5.57 11.91 21.63
C VAL A 7 6.19 12.27 20.30
N GLU A 8 6.50 13.54 20.09
CA GLU A 8 7.18 13.97 18.88
C GLU A 8 8.61 13.40 18.82
N PRO A 9 9.13 13.15 17.59
CA PRO A 9 10.46 12.54 17.44
C PRO A 9 11.55 13.23 18.26
N ALA A 10 11.60 14.55 18.19
CA ALA A 10 12.63 15.33 18.89
C ALA A 10 12.45 15.33 20.42
N SER A 11 11.27 14.94 20.89
CA SER A 11 10.93 14.91 22.33
C SER A 11 11.10 13.54 22.95
N CYS A 12 11.44 12.52 22.18
CA CYS A 12 11.72 11.19 22.70
C CYS A 12 12.95 11.23 23.61
N LYS A 13 12.84 10.62 24.77
CA LYS A 13 13.90 10.68 25.80
C LYS A 13 14.82 9.47 25.77
N ASN A 14 14.39 8.37 25.16
CA ASN A 14 15.14 7.12 25.12
C ASN A 14 14.69 6.27 23.94
N MET A 15 15.36 5.15 23.72
CA MET A 15 15.01 4.24 22.61
C MET A 15 13.65 3.60 22.79
N GLU A 16 13.20 3.38 24.01
CA GLU A 16 11.87 2.81 24.27
C GLU A 16 10.77 3.72 23.74
N ASP A 17 10.88 5.03 23.98
CA ASP A 17 9.93 6.01 23.45
C ASP A 17 9.89 5.95 21.92
N ILE A 18 11.06 5.91 21.29
CA ILE A 18 11.17 5.86 19.84
C ILE A 18 10.52 4.59 19.29
N ARG A 19 10.83 3.44 19.88
CA ARG A 19 10.29 2.15 19.43
C ARG A 19 8.77 2.08 19.59
N THR A 20 8.25 2.63 20.68
CA THR A 20 6.80 2.68 20.91
C THR A 20 6.10 3.46 19.81
N GLU A 21 6.66 4.62 19.42
CA GLU A 21 6.07 5.42 18.34
C GLU A 21 6.20 4.73 16.98
N ILE A 22 7.34 4.10 16.71
CA ILE A 22 7.53 3.33 15.47
C ILE A 22 6.51 2.19 15.38
N ASP A 23 6.34 1.44 16.47
CA ASP A 23 5.38 0.32 16.50
C ASP A 23 3.95 0.81 16.28
N TYR A 24 3.61 1.95 16.85
CA TYR A 24 2.30 2.58 16.64
C TYR A 24 2.09 2.91 15.15
N LEU A 25 3.09 3.54 14.52
CA LEU A 25 3.02 3.90 13.11
C LEU A 25 2.94 2.65 12.21
N ASP A 26 3.75 1.64 12.50
CA ASP A 26 3.71 0.40 11.73
C ASP A 26 2.36 -0.29 11.83
N HIS A 27 1.75 -0.30 13.02
CA HIS A 27 0.42 -0.84 13.19
C HIS A 27 -0.60 -0.10 12.33
N LYS A 28 -0.51 1.23 12.28
CA LYS A 28 -1.39 2.05 11.42
C LYS A 28 -1.16 1.75 9.95
N ILE A 29 0.10 1.62 9.53
CA ILE A 29 0.44 1.29 8.14
C ILE A 29 -0.18 -0.05 7.75
N ILE A 30 -0.02 -1.07 8.59
CA ILE A 30 -0.55 -2.41 8.33
C ILE A 30 -2.08 -2.38 8.28
N SER A 31 -2.72 -1.66 9.19
CA SER A 31 -4.18 -1.48 9.19
C SER A 31 -4.65 -0.84 7.88
N LEU A 32 -3.93 0.17 7.40
CA LEU A 32 -4.25 0.85 6.15
C LEU A 32 -4.04 -0.07 4.94
N LEU A 33 -3.00 -0.88 4.96
CA LEU A 33 -2.78 -1.87 3.90
C LEU A 33 -3.90 -2.90 3.86
N GLY A 34 -4.39 -3.34 5.02
CA GLY A 34 -5.54 -4.24 5.09
C GLY A 34 -6.79 -3.61 4.48
N LYS A 35 -7.04 -2.34 4.78
CA LYS A 35 -8.16 -1.60 4.20
C LYS A 35 -8.00 -1.45 2.68
N ARG A 36 -6.79 -1.13 2.24
CA ARG A 36 -6.47 -1.02 0.83
C ARG A 36 -6.74 -2.33 0.09
N PHE A 37 -6.36 -3.44 0.69
CA PHE A 37 -6.60 -4.77 0.11
C PHE A 37 -8.09 -5.06 -0.07
N GLN A 38 -8.92 -4.64 0.88
CA GLN A 38 -10.37 -4.79 0.75
C GLN A 38 -10.89 -4.08 -0.51
N TYR A 39 -10.37 -2.88 -0.80
CA TYR A 39 -10.74 -2.16 -2.03
C TYR A 39 -10.22 -2.85 -3.28
N VAL A 40 -9.01 -3.40 -3.23
CA VAL A 40 -8.46 -4.17 -4.35
C VAL A 40 -9.35 -5.40 -4.65
N GLN A 41 -9.76 -6.11 -3.60
CA GLN A 41 -10.66 -7.26 -3.77
C GLN A 41 -12.02 -6.83 -4.33
N ALA A 42 -12.57 -5.72 -3.84
CA ALA A 42 -13.84 -5.19 -4.35
C ALA A 42 -13.74 -4.78 -5.82
N ALA A 43 -12.57 -4.31 -6.25
CA ALA A 43 -12.35 -3.89 -7.62
C ALA A 43 -12.47 -5.05 -8.63
N SER A 44 -12.23 -6.29 -8.19
CA SER A 44 -12.26 -7.44 -9.10
C SER A 44 -13.60 -7.61 -9.81
N LYS A 45 -14.70 -7.23 -9.16
CA LYS A 45 -16.04 -7.34 -9.76
C LYS A 45 -16.25 -6.41 -10.95
N PHE A 46 -15.43 -5.37 -11.11
CA PHE A 46 -15.52 -4.43 -12.22
C PHE A 46 -14.55 -4.76 -13.35
N LYS A 47 -13.73 -5.80 -13.18
CA LYS A 47 -12.73 -6.18 -14.18
C LYS A 47 -13.32 -7.18 -15.15
N THR A 48 -13.02 -6.98 -16.44
CA THR A 48 -13.59 -7.79 -17.54
C THR A 48 -12.55 -8.71 -18.19
N SER A 49 -11.27 -8.55 -17.85
CA SER A 49 -10.19 -9.34 -18.42
C SER A 49 -8.99 -9.39 -17.47
N GLU A 50 -8.07 -10.32 -17.73
CA GLU A 50 -6.81 -10.37 -16.97
C GLU A 50 -5.99 -9.10 -17.16
N THR A 51 -6.03 -8.50 -18.35
CA THR A 51 -5.34 -7.23 -18.62
C THR A 51 -5.90 -6.11 -17.73
N SER A 52 -7.23 -6.06 -17.56
CA SER A 52 -7.84 -5.04 -16.70
C SER A 52 -7.49 -5.26 -15.22
N VAL A 53 -7.29 -6.51 -14.78
CA VAL A 53 -6.82 -6.80 -13.43
C VAL A 53 -5.40 -6.26 -13.26
N ARG A 54 -4.51 -6.48 -14.21
CA ARG A 54 -3.13 -6.01 -14.15
C ARG A 54 -3.00 -4.51 -14.28
N ALA A 55 -3.88 -3.89 -15.10
CA ALA A 55 -3.94 -2.44 -15.31
C ALA A 55 -2.54 -1.80 -15.43
N PRO A 56 -1.73 -2.18 -16.44
CA PRO A 56 -0.32 -1.76 -16.48
C PRO A 56 -0.13 -0.24 -16.54
N GLU A 57 -1.01 0.48 -17.23
CA GLU A 57 -0.92 1.94 -17.31
C GLU A 57 -1.19 2.59 -15.97
N ARG A 58 -2.20 2.10 -15.25
CA ARG A 58 -2.53 2.55 -13.90
C ARG A 58 -1.36 2.27 -12.95
N PHE A 59 -0.74 1.09 -13.07
CA PHE A 59 0.39 0.67 -12.25
C PHE A 59 1.56 1.65 -12.40
N GLN A 60 1.92 1.98 -13.64
CA GLN A 60 3.04 2.91 -13.88
C GLN A 60 2.72 4.33 -13.39
N ALA A 61 1.52 4.83 -13.65
CA ALA A 61 1.11 6.15 -13.17
C ALA A 61 1.11 6.22 -11.64
N MET A 62 0.66 5.16 -11.00
CA MET A 62 0.64 5.05 -9.55
C MET A 62 2.05 5.11 -8.97
N LEU A 63 3.01 4.38 -9.54
CA LEU A 63 4.39 4.39 -9.06
C LEU A 63 4.99 5.79 -9.15
N GLN A 64 4.76 6.51 -10.26
CA GLN A 64 5.27 7.86 -10.42
C GLN A 64 4.68 8.81 -9.36
N GLN A 65 3.40 8.69 -9.08
CA GLN A 65 2.75 9.51 -8.07
C GLN A 65 3.31 9.23 -6.67
N ARG A 66 3.58 7.95 -6.34
CA ARG A 66 4.14 7.59 -5.03
C ARG A 66 5.56 8.13 -4.88
N ARG A 67 6.33 8.18 -5.95
CA ARG A 67 7.66 8.81 -5.93
C ARG A 67 7.56 10.29 -5.53
N VAL A 68 6.61 11.01 -6.11
CA VAL A 68 6.40 12.44 -5.77
C VAL A 68 6.02 12.60 -4.30
N TRP A 69 5.13 11.76 -3.81
CA TRP A 69 4.75 11.80 -2.40
C TRP A 69 5.91 11.47 -1.47
N ALA A 70 6.76 10.50 -1.87
CA ALA A 70 7.95 10.14 -1.09
C ALA A 70 8.88 11.34 -0.90
N GLU A 71 9.14 12.09 -1.97
CA GLU A 71 9.97 13.28 -1.89
C GLU A 71 9.41 14.32 -0.92
N LYS A 72 8.11 14.54 -0.95
CA LYS A 72 7.44 15.48 -0.05
C LYS A 72 7.58 15.09 1.42
N GLU A 73 7.64 13.78 1.68
CA GLU A 73 7.75 13.26 3.04
C GLU A 73 9.20 13.03 3.47
N GLY A 74 10.18 13.42 2.64
CA GLY A 74 11.59 13.24 2.96
C GLY A 74 12.09 11.81 2.82
N LEU A 75 11.42 11.02 1.99
CA LEU A 75 11.77 9.61 1.75
C LEU A 75 12.44 9.45 0.39
N ASN A 76 13.24 8.39 0.25
CA ASN A 76 13.89 8.08 -1.01
C ASN A 76 12.85 7.57 -2.02
N PRO A 77 12.67 8.25 -3.17
CA PRO A 77 11.67 7.83 -4.16
C PRO A 77 11.90 6.44 -4.73
N ASP A 78 13.16 6.03 -4.93
CA ASP A 78 13.48 4.71 -5.46
C ASP A 78 13.08 3.61 -4.48
N ALA A 79 13.32 3.83 -3.19
CA ALA A 79 12.94 2.88 -2.14
C ALA A 79 11.42 2.72 -2.06
N ILE A 80 10.68 3.83 -2.13
CA ILE A 80 9.22 3.81 -2.08
C ILE A 80 8.64 3.17 -3.34
N GLU A 81 9.23 3.45 -4.51
CA GLU A 81 8.80 2.80 -5.75
C GLU A 81 8.94 1.29 -5.66
N LYS A 82 10.09 0.80 -5.18
CA LYS A 82 10.34 -0.63 -5.03
C LYS A 82 9.34 -1.27 -4.06
N LEU A 83 9.12 -0.62 -2.92
CA LEU A 83 8.18 -1.10 -1.93
C LEU A 83 6.76 -1.23 -2.51
N TYR A 84 6.28 -0.20 -3.19
CA TYR A 84 4.95 -0.22 -3.81
C TYR A 84 4.86 -1.17 -4.98
N SER A 85 5.92 -1.29 -5.78
CA SER A 85 5.96 -2.26 -6.87
C SER A 85 5.79 -3.67 -6.35
N ASP A 86 6.54 -4.04 -5.31
CA ASP A 86 6.46 -5.38 -4.71
C ASP A 86 5.09 -5.61 -4.07
N LEU A 87 4.59 -4.63 -3.32
CA LEU A 87 3.31 -4.71 -2.63
C LEU A 87 2.15 -4.85 -3.63
N VAL A 88 2.11 -4.00 -4.64
CA VAL A 88 1.02 -3.97 -5.61
C VAL A 88 1.06 -5.22 -6.50
N ASN A 89 2.23 -5.69 -6.87
CA ASN A 89 2.35 -6.95 -7.60
C ASN A 89 1.77 -8.12 -6.80
N HIS A 90 2.01 -8.16 -5.50
CA HIS A 90 1.41 -9.16 -4.63
C HIS A 90 -0.12 -9.05 -4.64
N PHE A 91 -0.66 -7.85 -4.49
CA PHE A 91 -2.10 -7.62 -4.47
C PHE A 91 -2.74 -7.94 -5.82
N ILE A 92 -2.06 -7.62 -6.92
CA ILE A 92 -2.55 -7.99 -8.27
C ILE A 92 -2.65 -9.51 -8.38
N ALA A 93 -1.66 -10.24 -7.89
CA ALA A 93 -1.69 -11.71 -7.91
C ALA A 93 -2.87 -12.25 -7.11
N GLU A 94 -3.17 -11.68 -5.94
CA GLU A 94 -4.31 -12.08 -5.12
C GLU A 94 -5.64 -11.71 -5.78
N GLU A 95 -5.72 -10.51 -6.38
CA GLU A 95 -6.91 -10.09 -7.12
C GLU A 95 -7.14 -11.01 -8.33
N MET A 96 -6.09 -11.41 -9.02
CA MET A 96 -6.17 -12.31 -10.17
C MET A 96 -6.74 -13.66 -9.78
N LYS A 97 -6.31 -14.21 -8.64
CA LYS A 97 -6.85 -15.47 -8.12
C LYS A 97 -8.34 -15.36 -7.88
N LYS A 98 -8.79 -14.29 -7.23
CA LYS A 98 -10.19 -14.05 -6.95
C LYS A 98 -10.99 -13.88 -8.24
N TRP A 99 -10.49 -13.08 -9.17
CA TRP A 99 -11.14 -12.83 -10.44
C TRP A 99 -11.32 -14.11 -11.25
N ARG A 100 -10.29 -14.95 -11.33
CA ARG A 100 -10.34 -16.23 -12.03
C ARG A 100 -11.37 -17.16 -11.40
N GLN A 101 -11.40 -17.25 -10.07
CA GLN A 101 -12.39 -18.06 -9.36
C GLN A 101 -13.82 -17.62 -9.68
N GLU A 102 -14.07 -16.32 -9.67
CA GLU A 102 -15.38 -15.76 -9.97
C GLU A 102 -15.81 -15.97 -11.42
N ASN A 103 -14.87 -16.02 -12.34
CA ASN A 103 -15.16 -16.14 -13.78
C ASN A 103 -15.03 -17.56 -14.32
N GLU A 104 -14.46 -18.50 -13.59
CA GLU A 104 -14.33 -19.90 -13.98
C GLU A 104 -15.49 -20.77 -13.49
N THR A 105 -16.29 -20.27 -12.57
CA THR A 105 -17.40 -21.03 -11.96
C THR A 105 -18.73 -20.85 -12.66
N SER A 106 -18.75 -20.27 -13.84
CA SER A 106 -19.96 -20.10 -14.61
C SER A 106 -20.39 -21.39 -15.33
#